data_140b92848523e807b42ccd26c3d3f9cf
#
_entry.id   140b92848523e807b42ccd26c3d3f9cf
#
_cell.length_a   1.000
_cell.length_b   1.000
_cell.length_c   1.000
_cell.angle_alpha   90.00
_cell.angle_beta   90.00
_cell.angle_gamma   90.00
#
_symmetry.space_group_name_H-M   'P 1'
#
loop_
_entity.id
_entity.type
_entity.pdbx_description
1 polymer ?
#
loop_
_entity_poly.entity_id
_entity_poly.type
_entity_poly.pdbx_seq_one_letter_code
_entity_poly.pdbx_strand_id
1 'polypeptide(L)'
;MKIAVLGYAGSGKTYLTDYISETKNIPVLHLDSIKFDKEWKPIDDSIVLPQVAEFMEKENWIIDGYYKYLLYDERLETADLIVLLLLPRLTCFYRAVKRTKSRRQDGYKNDLNWWFVKFTLFGCRNKERRQTYNEIAEKYKDKTVVLKTNRQVNEFMKTI
;
A
#
# COMPACT_ATOMS: atom_id res chain seq x y z
N MET A 1 5.82 -16.81 4.22
CA MET A 1 5.44 -16.00 3.02
C MET A 1 5.45 -14.52 3.37
N LYS A 2 6.27 -13.74 2.69
CA LYS A 2 6.48 -12.31 2.93
C LYS A 2 5.98 -11.52 1.72
N ILE A 3 5.06 -10.58 1.93
CA ILE A 3 4.38 -9.86 0.83
C ILE A 3 4.54 -8.35 1.01
N ALA A 4 5.12 -7.68 0.02
CA ALA A 4 5.17 -6.22 -0.05
C ALA A 4 4.10 -5.70 -1.03
N VAL A 5 3.22 -4.82 -0.58
CA VAL A 5 2.14 -4.26 -1.42
C VAL A 5 2.33 -2.76 -1.59
N LEU A 6 2.50 -2.34 -2.84
CA LEU A 6 2.67 -0.93 -3.19
C LEU A 6 1.63 -0.51 -4.24
N GLY A 7 1.48 0.79 -4.42
CA GLY A 7 0.58 1.31 -5.44
C GLY A 7 0.08 2.71 -5.11
N TYR A 8 -0.76 3.23 -6.00
CA TYR A 8 -1.26 4.58 -5.90
C TYR A 8 -2.26 4.76 -4.75
N ALA A 9 -2.42 5.99 -4.26
CA ALA A 9 -3.48 6.33 -3.32
C ALA A 9 -4.85 5.97 -3.90
N GLY A 10 -5.73 5.35 -3.09
CA GLY A 10 -7.06 4.90 -3.54
C GLY A 10 -7.07 3.66 -4.45
N SER A 11 -5.93 3.00 -4.68
CA SER A 11 -5.89 1.77 -5.50
C SER A 11 -6.52 0.54 -4.82
N GLY A 12 -6.72 0.58 -3.50
CA GLY A 12 -7.30 -0.52 -2.72
C GLY A 12 -6.26 -1.47 -2.12
N LYS A 13 -5.06 -0.98 -1.83
CA LYS A 13 -3.99 -1.76 -1.15
C LYS A 13 -4.50 -2.39 0.14
N THR A 14 -5.01 -1.58 1.06
CA THR A 14 -5.56 -2.04 2.34
C THR A 14 -6.60 -3.15 2.15
N TYR A 15 -7.55 -2.97 1.25
CA TYR A 15 -8.55 -4.00 0.96
C TYR A 15 -7.91 -5.32 0.48
N LEU A 16 -6.91 -5.24 -0.40
CA LEU A 16 -6.22 -6.44 -0.89
C LEU A 16 -5.39 -7.10 0.23
N THR A 17 -4.68 -6.31 1.03
CA THR A 17 -3.84 -6.85 2.12
C THR A 17 -4.66 -7.48 3.22
N ASP A 18 -5.81 -6.89 3.59
CA ASP A 18 -6.74 -7.45 4.56
C ASP A 18 -7.31 -8.78 4.06
N TYR A 19 -7.73 -8.83 2.79
CA TYR A 19 -8.22 -10.06 2.18
C TYR A 19 -7.15 -11.17 2.20
N ILE A 20 -5.90 -10.87 1.86
CA ILE A 20 -4.81 -11.86 1.88
C ILE A 20 -4.53 -12.29 3.33
N SER A 21 -4.49 -11.34 4.26
CA SER A 21 -4.28 -11.58 5.69
C SER A 21 -5.32 -12.56 6.24
N GLU A 22 -6.60 -12.31 5.98
CA GLU A 22 -7.70 -13.16 6.43
C GLU A 22 -7.66 -14.54 5.77
N THR A 23 -7.39 -14.60 4.45
CA THR A 23 -7.39 -15.86 3.68
C THR A 23 -6.22 -16.77 4.04
N LYS A 24 -5.05 -16.20 4.27
CA LYS A 24 -3.79 -16.93 4.54
C LYS A 24 -3.39 -16.98 6.01
N ASN A 25 -4.12 -16.28 6.87
CA ASN A 25 -3.77 -16.10 8.28
C ASN A 25 -2.35 -15.52 8.47
N ILE A 26 -1.99 -14.50 7.67
CA ILE A 26 -0.69 -13.81 7.70
C ILE A 26 -0.89 -12.42 8.33
N PRO A 27 -0.08 -12.02 9.33
CA PRO A 27 -0.19 -10.70 9.93
C PRO A 27 0.09 -9.59 8.91
N VAL A 28 -0.67 -8.50 9.00
CA VAL A 28 -0.54 -7.33 8.13
C VAL A 28 -0.10 -6.09 8.91
N LEU A 29 0.80 -5.32 8.33
CA LEU A 29 1.20 -3.99 8.80
C LEU A 29 0.89 -2.94 7.75
N HIS A 30 -0.06 -2.07 8.05
CA HIS A 30 -0.35 -0.89 7.25
C HIS A 30 0.56 0.25 7.70
N LEU A 31 1.51 0.66 6.88
CA LEU A 31 2.47 1.72 7.25
C LEU A 31 1.78 3.05 7.55
N ASP A 32 0.67 3.36 6.90
CA ASP A 32 -0.11 4.56 7.21
C ASP A 32 -0.60 4.55 8.67
N SER A 33 -0.95 3.38 9.23
CA SER A 33 -1.50 3.26 10.59
C SER A 33 -0.48 3.46 11.70
N ILE A 34 0.80 3.27 11.43
CA ILE A 34 1.89 3.50 12.37
C ILE A 34 2.63 4.82 12.12
N LYS A 35 2.52 5.37 10.89
CA LYS A 35 3.15 6.64 10.50
C LYS A 35 2.32 7.86 10.87
N PHE A 36 1.01 7.72 10.97
CA PHE A 36 0.10 8.82 11.29
C PHE A 36 -0.83 8.47 12.44
N ASP A 37 -1.11 9.46 13.29
CA ASP A 37 -2.17 9.36 14.28
C ASP A 37 -3.57 9.47 13.63
N LYS A 38 -4.63 9.35 14.43
CA LYS A 38 -6.03 9.42 13.94
C LYS A 38 -6.43 10.77 13.35
N GLU A 39 -5.61 11.80 13.60
CA GLU A 39 -5.77 13.16 13.04
C GLU A 39 -4.87 13.42 11.82
N TRP A 40 -4.19 12.38 11.30
CA TRP A 40 -3.21 12.46 10.21
C TRP A 40 -1.96 13.29 10.54
N LYS A 41 -1.62 13.43 11.81
CA LYS A 41 -0.34 14.00 12.20
C LYS A 41 0.76 12.95 12.10
N PRO A 42 1.92 13.28 11.51
CA PRO A 42 2.99 12.31 11.38
C PRO A 42 3.59 11.95 12.74
N ILE A 43 3.83 10.66 12.95
CA ILE A 43 4.59 10.12 14.08
C ILE A 43 6.07 10.12 13.69
N ASP A 44 6.95 10.39 14.67
CA ASP A 44 8.39 10.46 14.45
C ASP A 44 8.96 9.13 13.92
N ASP A 45 9.88 9.22 12.96
CA ASP A 45 10.46 8.04 12.31
C ASP A 45 11.27 7.18 13.28
N SER A 46 11.84 7.76 14.33
CA SER A 46 12.56 7.03 15.39
C SER A 46 11.65 6.06 16.17
N ILE A 47 10.34 6.33 16.21
CA ILE A 47 9.33 5.48 16.83
C ILE A 47 8.80 4.44 15.82
N VAL A 48 8.66 4.84 14.57
CA VAL A 48 8.05 4.00 13.53
C VAL A 48 9.03 2.95 12.99
N LEU A 49 10.28 3.34 12.76
CA LEU A 49 11.30 2.47 12.16
C LEU A 49 11.54 1.16 12.93
N PRO A 50 11.71 1.17 14.26
CA PRO A 50 11.84 -0.06 15.04
C PRO A 50 10.63 -0.99 14.92
N GLN A 51 9.41 -0.45 14.84
CA GLN A 51 8.20 -1.26 14.69
C GLN A 51 8.16 -1.98 13.34
N VAL A 52 8.62 -1.33 12.27
CA VAL A 52 8.73 -1.97 10.95
C VAL A 52 9.79 -3.05 10.98
N ALA A 53 10.95 -2.78 11.58
CA ALA A 53 12.04 -3.75 11.70
C ALA A 53 11.58 -5.01 12.47
N GLU A 54 11.00 -4.84 13.65
CA GLU A 54 10.45 -5.94 14.46
C GLU A 54 9.39 -6.74 13.69
N PHE A 55 8.51 -6.05 12.96
CA PHE A 55 7.49 -6.71 12.16
C PHE A 55 8.07 -7.56 11.03
N MET A 56 9.17 -7.12 10.43
CA MET A 56 9.87 -7.84 9.36
C MET A 56 10.64 -9.09 9.84
N GLU A 57 10.91 -9.21 11.14
CA GLU A 57 11.54 -10.42 11.73
C GLU A 57 10.59 -11.63 11.71
N LYS A 58 9.27 -11.40 11.60
CA LYS A 58 8.29 -12.49 11.51
C LYS A 58 8.54 -13.37 10.30
N GLU A 59 8.28 -14.65 10.44
CA GLU A 59 8.39 -15.63 9.35
C GLU A 59 7.47 -15.29 8.17
N ASN A 60 6.25 -14.83 8.49
CA ASN A 60 5.25 -14.44 7.51
C ASN A 60 4.77 -13.02 7.81
N TRP A 61 4.66 -12.19 6.78
CA TRP A 61 4.12 -10.84 6.93
C TRP A 61 3.57 -10.27 5.62
N ILE A 62 2.65 -9.33 5.76
CA ILE A 62 2.18 -8.45 4.68
C ILE A 62 2.45 -7.02 5.10
N ILE A 63 3.15 -6.24 4.28
CA ILE A 63 3.39 -4.82 4.55
C ILE A 63 2.91 -4.00 3.36
N ASP A 64 2.00 -3.04 3.60
CA ASP A 64 1.56 -2.10 2.58
C ASP A 64 2.05 -0.68 2.86
N GLY A 65 2.37 0.03 1.79
CA GLY A 65 2.77 1.44 1.82
C GLY A 65 4.09 1.74 1.14
N TYR A 66 4.20 3.01 0.70
CA TYR A 66 5.34 3.48 -0.10
C TYR A 66 6.25 4.42 0.71
N TYR A 67 6.77 4.09 1.81
CA TYR A 67 7.68 4.94 2.58
C TYR A 67 9.13 4.51 2.35
N LYS A 68 9.91 5.29 1.56
CA LYS A 68 11.30 4.98 1.18
C LYS A 68 12.23 4.90 2.39
N TYR A 69 11.94 5.65 3.44
CA TYR A 69 12.73 5.71 4.66
C TYR A 69 12.34 4.69 5.73
N LEU A 70 11.36 3.82 5.45
CA LEU A 70 10.92 2.75 6.35
C LEU A 70 11.33 1.38 5.80
N LEU A 71 12.63 1.09 5.79
CA LEU A 71 13.22 -0.18 5.33
C LEU A 71 12.69 -0.61 3.95
N TYR A 72 12.60 0.34 3.02
CA TYR A 72 11.96 0.13 1.73
C TYR A 72 12.66 -0.93 0.89
N ASP A 73 13.97 -0.82 0.76
CA ASP A 73 14.76 -1.75 -0.05
C ASP A 73 14.79 -3.13 0.61
N GLU A 74 14.95 -3.19 1.92
CA GLU A 74 14.94 -4.43 2.70
C GLU A 74 13.58 -5.15 2.59
N ARG A 75 12.47 -4.40 2.63
CA ARG A 75 11.12 -4.98 2.42
C ARG A 75 10.97 -5.59 1.04
N LEU A 76 11.48 -4.92 0.00
CA LEU A 76 11.42 -5.43 -1.37
C LEU A 76 12.35 -6.62 -1.59
N GLU A 77 13.53 -6.61 -0.99
CA GLU A 77 14.51 -7.68 -1.13
C GLU A 77 14.06 -8.96 -0.41
N THR A 78 13.53 -8.82 0.81
CA THR A 78 13.09 -9.96 1.63
C THR A 78 11.71 -10.50 1.30
N ALA A 79 10.88 -9.75 0.54
CA ALA A 79 9.58 -10.23 0.13
C ALA A 79 9.67 -11.41 -0.84
N ASP A 80 8.82 -12.41 -0.64
CA ASP A 80 8.61 -13.52 -1.59
C ASP A 80 7.73 -13.06 -2.77
N LEU A 81 6.85 -12.09 -2.51
CA LEU A 81 5.91 -11.54 -3.49
C LEU A 81 5.81 -10.02 -3.35
N ILE A 82 5.92 -9.31 -4.46
CA ILE A 82 5.70 -7.87 -4.55
C ILE A 82 4.44 -7.64 -5.40
N VAL A 83 3.47 -6.90 -4.86
CA VAL A 83 2.24 -6.57 -5.58
C VAL A 83 2.18 -5.07 -5.84
N LEU A 84 2.13 -4.68 -7.12
CA LEU A 84 2.00 -3.31 -7.55
C LEU A 84 0.57 -3.01 -8.03
N LEU A 85 -0.22 -2.27 -7.24
CA LEU A 85 -1.56 -1.82 -7.61
C LEU A 85 -1.51 -0.50 -8.37
N LEU A 86 -1.43 -0.57 -9.68
CA LEU A 86 -1.27 0.59 -10.58
C LEU A 86 -2.58 0.92 -11.34
N LEU A 87 -3.71 0.88 -10.65
CA LEU A 87 -5.05 1.12 -11.20
C LEU A 87 -5.19 2.50 -11.84
N PRO A 88 -6.12 2.69 -12.80
CA PRO A 88 -6.34 3.96 -13.46
C PRO A 88 -6.69 5.09 -12.48
N ARG A 89 -6.30 6.32 -12.83
CA ARG A 89 -6.45 7.53 -12.00
C ARG A 89 -7.89 7.74 -11.54
N LEU A 90 -8.84 7.67 -12.46
CA LEU A 90 -10.26 7.90 -12.14
C LEU A 90 -10.83 6.81 -11.23
N THR A 91 -10.42 5.56 -11.40
CA THR A 91 -10.80 4.46 -10.50
C THR A 91 -10.32 4.70 -9.07
N CYS A 92 -9.06 5.10 -8.92
CA CYS A 92 -8.49 5.42 -7.60
C CYS A 92 -9.19 6.62 -6.95
N PHE A 93 -9.46 7.67 -7.73
CA PHE A 93 -10.15 8.85 -7.26
C PHE A 93 -11.58 8.53 -6.81
N TYR A 94 -12.35 7.83 -7.64
CA TYR A 94 -13.71 7.41 -7.28
C TYR A 94 -13.75 6.61 -5.97
N ARG A 95 -12.85 5.63 -5.82
CA ARG A 95 -12.73 4.82 -4.59
C ARG A 95 -12.38 5.68 -3.38
N ALA A 96 -11.44 6.62 -3.55
CA ALA A 96 -11.05 7.53 -2.48
C ALA A 96 -12.21 8.42 -2.04
N VAL A 97 -12.96 9.01 -2.98
CA VAL A 97 -14.17 9.80 -2.69
C VAL A 97 -15.27 8.95 -2.04
N LYS A 98 -15.51 7.74 -2.55
CA LYS A 98 -16.51 6.83 -1.95
C LYS A 98 -16.15 6.52 -0.48
N ARG A 99 -14.88 6.26 -0.20
CA ARG A 99 -14.39 6.00 1.17
C ARG A 99 -14.61 7.19 2.11
N THR A 100 -14.43 8.43 1.64
CA THR A 100 -14.65 9.62 2.49
C THR A 100 -16.12 9.88 2.77
N LYS A 101 -17.03 9.41 1.92
CA LYS A 101 -18.49 9.50 2.15
C LYS A 101 -19.00 8.41 3.11
N SER A 102 -18.33 7.28 3.20
CA SER A 102 -18.63 6.24 4.18
C SER A 102 -17.95 6.55 5.52
N ARG A 103 -18.62 6.23 6.63
CA ARG A 103 -18.00 6.35 7.95
C ARG A 103 -16.80 5.39 8.00
N ARG A 104 -15.61 5.92 8.22
CA ARG A 104 -14.39 5.10 8.29
C ARG A 104 -14.43 4.20 9.52
N GLN A 105 -14.28 2.90 9.31
CA GLN A 105 -14.23 1.91 10.39
C GLN A 105 -12.87 1.89 11.09
N ASP A 106 -11.81 2.36 10.42
CA ASP A 106 -10.45 2.44 10.95
C ASP A 106 -10.22 3.63 11.91
N GLY A 107 -11.23 4.47 12.13
CA GLY A 107 -11.21 5.59 13.08
C GLY A 107 -10.45 6.83 12.62
N TYR A 108 -9.90 6.86 11.42
CA TYR A 108 -9.27 8.06 10.87
C TYR A 108 -10.28 9.11 10.46
N LYS A 109 -9.92 10.40 10.60
CA LYS A 109 -10.75 11.50 10.10
C LYS A 109 -10.96 11.40 8.59
N ASN A 110 -12.20 11.57 8.16
CA ASN A 110 -12.52 11.74 6.75
C ASN A 110 -12.22 13.17 6.34
N ASP A 111 -11.15 13.36 5.58
CA ASP A 111 -10.75 14.69 5.12
C ASP A 111 -10.66 14.72 3.59
N LEU A 112 -11.80 15.06 2.96
CA LEU A 112 -11.87 15.30 1.52
C LEU A 112 -11.55 16.77 1.25
N ASN A 113 -10.28 17.15 1.40
CA ASN A 113 -9.81 18.48 1.06
C ASN A 113 -9.22 18.53 -0.36
N TRP A 114 -9.02 19.75 -0.87
CA TRP A 114 -8.45 19.96 -2.21
C TRP A 114 -7.03 19.41 -2.37
N TRP A 115 -6.25 19.37 -1.30
CA TRP A 115 -4.93 18.75 -1.29
C TRP A 115 -5.02 17.24 -1.55
N PHE A 116 -5.93 16.53 -0.87
CA PHE A 116 -6.14 15.10 -1.06
C PHE A 116 -6.61 14.77 -2.50
N VAL A 117 -7.47 15.60 -3.07
CA VAL A 117 -7.90 15.47 -4.47
C VAL A 117 -6.72 15.60 -5.41
N LYS A 118 -5.92 16.66 -5.29
CA LYS A 118 -4.70 16.87 -6.08
C LYS A 118 -3.70 15.73 -5.89
N PHE A 119 -3.47 15.31 -4.66
CA PHE A 119 -2.55 14.22 -4.36
C PHE A 119 -2.99 12.90 -5.04
N THR A 120 -4.26 12.52 -4.91
CA THR A 120 -4.78 11.26 -5.49
C THR A 120 -4.75 11.29 -7.02
N LEU A 121 -5.09 12.42 -7.62
CA LEU A 121 -5.12 12.55 -9.08
C LEU A 121 -3.74 12.73 -9.72
N PHE A 122 -2.82 13.42 -9.06
CA PHE A 122 -1.54 13.84 -9.65
C PHE A 122 -0.33 13.52 -8.77
N GLY A 123 -0.34 13.90 -7.49
CA GLY A 123 0.81 13.83 -6.61
C GLY A 123 1.38 12.44 -6.41
N CYS A 124 0.52 11.44 -6.20
CA CYS A 124 0.96 10.05 -6.05
C CYS A 124 1.35 9.38 -7.38
N ARG A 125 1.31 10.11 -8.52
CA ARG A 125 1.55 9.62 -9.88
C ARG A 125 2.58 10.44 -10.64
N ASN A 126 3.46 11.16 -9.94
CA ASN A 126 4.52 11.94 -10.55
C ASN A 126 5.50 11.04 -11.35
N LYS A 127 6.38 11.67 -12.11
CA LYS A 127 7.35 10.95 -12.97
C LYS A 127 8.23 10.02 -12.13
N GLU A 128 8.74 10.51 -11.01
CA GLU A 128 9.60 9.74 -10.11
C GLU A 128 8.90 8.47 -9.60
N ARG A 129 7.65 8.58 -9.08
CA ARG A 129 6.90 7.44 -8.56
C ARG A 129 6.64 6.39 -9.64
N ARG A 130 6.31 6.83 -10.86
CA ARG A 130 6.10 5.91 -11.99
C ARG A 130 7.39 5.21 -12.38
N GLN A 131 8.50 5.93 -12.41
CA GLN A 131 9.81 5.37 -12.68
C GLN A 131 10.19 4.33 -11.62
N THR A 132 10.04 4.65 -10.33
CA THR A 132 10.29 3.69 -9.24
C THR A 132 9.48 2.41 -9.39
N TYR A 133 8.18 2.48 -9.73
CA TYR A 133 7.38 1.26 -9.94
C TYR A 133 7.82 0.44 -11.15
N ASN A 134 8.29 1.08 -12.22
CA ASN A 134 8.88 0.38 -13.37
C ASN A 134 10.21 -0.30 -12.97
N GLU A 135 11.07 0.39 -12.23
CA GLU A 135 12.33 -0.15 -11.72
C GLU A 135 12.11 -1.38 -10.82
N ILE A 136 11.11 -1.33 -9.92
CA ILE A 136 10.73 -2.48 -9.10
C ILE A 136 10.28 -3.65 -9.98
N ALA A 137 9.37 -3.38 -10.93
CA ALA A 137 8.83 -4.42 -11.81
C ALA A 137 9.91 -5.07 -12.69
N GLU A 138 10.97 -4.34 -13.01
CA GLU A 138 12.11 -4.85 -13.77
C GLU A 138 13.11 -5.57 -12.88
N LYS A 139 13.57 -4.92 -11.80
CA LYS A 139 14.56 -5.47 -10.86
C LYS A 139 14.08 -6.76 -10.18
N TYR A 140 12.82 -6.83 -9.82
CA TYR A 140 12.22 -7.97 -9.10
C TYR A 140 11.17 -8.70 -9.94
N LYS A 141 11.35 -8.81 -11.25
CA LYS A 141 10.37 -9.37 -12.20
C LYS A 141 9.84 -10.74 -11.81
N ASP A 142 10.71 -11.61 -11.26
CA ASP A 142 10.39 -13.01 -10.96
C ASP A 142 9.45 -13.13 -9.74
N LYS A 143 9.34 -12.10 -8.92
CA LYS A 143 8.47 -12.04 -7.74
C LYS A 143 7.51 -10.85 -7.72
N THR A 144 7.35 -10.14 -8.84
CA THR A 144 6.48 -8.95 -8.93
C THR A 144 5.26 -9.19 -9.79
N VAL A 145 4.08 -8.94 -9.21
CA VAL A 145 2.79 -8.93 -9.92
C VAL A 145 2.29 -7.49 -10.06
N VAL A 146 2.02 -7.08 -11.30
CA VAL A 146 1.51 -5.73 -11.60
C VAL A 146 0.04 -5.79 -11.96
N LEU A 147 -0.80 -5.16 -11.14
CA LEU A 147 -2.26 -5.13 -11.27
C LEU A 147 -2.72 -3.74 -11.72
N LYS A 148 -3.20 -3.63 -12.96
CA LYS A 148 -3.61 -2.36 -13.59
C LYS A 148 -5.13 -2.21 -13.73
N THR A 149 -5.90 -3.28 -13.52
CA THR A 149 -7.35 -3.27 -13.67
C THR A 149 -8.04 -3.97 -12.50
N ASN A 150 -9.32 -3.63 -12.25
CA ASN A 150 -10.13 -4.31 -11.24
C ASN A 150 -10.28 -5.81 -11.53
N ARG A 151 -10.36 -6.18 -12.82
CA ARG A 151 -10.42 -7.57 -13.23
C ARG A 151 -9.17 -8.33 -12.78
N GLN A 152 -7.98 -7.79 -13.07
CA GLN A 152 -6.72 -8.40 -12.63
C GLN A 152 -6.63 -8.53 -11.10
N VAL A 153 -7.09 -7.53 -10.34
CA VAL A 153 -7.15 -7.61 -8.87
C VAL A 153 -8.05 -8.77 -8.42
N ASN A 154 -9.25 -8.87 -9.00
CA ASN A 154 -10.20 -9.95 -8.65
C ASN A 154 -9.68 -11.34 -9.04
N GLU A 155 -9.01 -11.46 -10.18
CA GLU A 155 -8.39 -12.72 -10.62
C GLU A 155 -7.25 -13.11 -9.68
N PHE A 156 -6.37 -12.14 -9.33
CA PHE A 156 -5.28 -12.35 -8.38
C PHE A 156 -5.79 -12.80 -7.00
N MET A 157 -6.86 -12.17 -6.48
CA MET A 157 -7.45 -12.56 -5.20
C MET A 157 -7.99 -14.00 -5.18
N LYS A 158 -8.36 -14.55 -6.33
CA LYS A 158 -8.82 -15.95 -6.43
C LYS A 158 -7.68 -16.96 -6.49
N THR A 159 -6.48 -16.51 -6.87
CA THR A 159 -5.32 -17.38 -7.09
C THR A 159 -4.31 -17.35 -5.94
N ILE A 160 -4.36 -16.34 -5.10
CA ILE A 160 -3.49 -16.23 -3.94
C ILE A 160 -4.10 -16.96 -2.74
#